data_1a004e8681b948c6dfca04295acb729a
#
_entry.id   1a004e8681b948c6dfca04295acb729a
#
_cell.length_a   1.000
_cell.length_b   1.000
_cell.length_c   1.000
_cell.angle_alpha   90.00
_cell.angle_beta   90.00
_cell.angle_gamma   90.00
#
_symmetry.space_group_name_H-M   'P 1'
#
loop_
_entity.id
_entity.type
_entity.pdbx_description
1 polymer ?
#
loop_
_entity_poly.entity_id
_entity_poly.type
_entity_poly.pdbx_seq_one_letter_code
_entity_poly.pdbx_strand_id
1 'polypeptide(L)'
;DEFYERLENGAEPDLVLLDLNLPGASGFSALVYVRAQYPAIPIIVVSAHEETSIIQRAIAHGAMGYIPKSAHPSHIGEAIRQVLEGDIWLPPNLPSNLNLDPRAAEETALAERIQSLTPQQFRVLMMVAEGLLNKQIAYELDVSEATIKAHVTAIFRKLGVQNRTQAVLAISALNIEDRKI
;
A
#
# COMPACT_ATOMS: atom_id res chain seq x y z
N ASP A 1 -12.40 -0.12 -2.78
CA ASP A 1 -13.26 -1.28 -2.65
C ASP A 1 -13.45 -2.01 -3.98
N GLU A 2 -13.87 -1.36 -5.04
CA GLU A 2 -14.09 -1.98 -6.36
C GLU A 2 -12.85 -2.71 -6.93
N PHE A 3 -11.65 -2.20 -6.69
CA PHE A 3 -10.41 -2.83 -7.15
C PHE A 3 -10.20 -4.21 -6.50
N TYR A 4 -10.33 -4.30 -5.17
CA TYR A 4 -10.19 -5.56 -4.46
C TYR A 4 -11.30 -6.55 -4.82
N GLU A 5 -12.53 -6.08 -4.96
CA GLU A 5 -13.65 -6.90 -5.40
C GLU A 5 -13.45 -7.49 -6.80
N ARG A 6 -12.87 -6.73 -7.72
CA ARG A 6 -12.54 -7.23 -9.07
C ARG A 6 -11.48 -8.32 -9.04
N LEU A 7 -10.42 -8.15 -8.24
CA LEU A 7 -9.38 -9.16 -8.09
C LEU A 7 -9.91 -10.42 -7.40
N GLU A 8 -10.74 -10.29 -6.36
CA GLU A 8 -11.39 -11.42 -5.69
C GLU A 8 -12.36 -12.17 -6.62
N ASN A 9 -12.98 -11.47 -7.58
CA ASN A 9 -13.84 -12.06 -8.60
C ASN A 9 -13.09 -12.64 -9.80
N GLY A 10 -11.75 -12.79 -9.71
CA GLY A 10 -10.94 -13.44 -10.72
C GLY A 10 -10.47 -12.55 -11.87
N ALA A 11 -10.46 -11.24 -11.70
CA ALA A 11 -9.78 -10.37 -12.65
C ALA A 11 -8.27 -10.58 -12.56
N GLU A 12 -7.62 -10.85 -13.68
CA GLU A 12 -6.17 -11.02 -13.81
C GLU A 12 -5.59 -9.87 -14.65
N PRO A 13 -5.36 -8.68 -14.06
CA PRO A 13 -4.74 -7.59 -14.80
C PRO A 13 -3.28 -7.91 -15.08
N ASP A 14 -2.79 -7.53 -16.26
CA ASP A 14 -1.38 -7.67 -16.63
C ASP A 14 -0.48 -6.70 -15.84
N LEU A 15 -1.06 -5.59 -15.33
CA LEU A 15 -0.37 -4.55 -14.58
C LEU A 15 -1.36 -3.72 -13.76
N VAL A 16 -0.91 -3.20 -12.62
CA VAL A 16 -1.67 -2.28 -11.76
C VAL A 16 -1.00 -0.91 -11.73
N LEU A 17 -1.77 0.14 -12.02
CA LEU A 17 -1.40 1.52 -11.72
C LEU A 17 -1.99 1.89 -10.36
N LEU A 18 -1.13 2.16 -9.37
CA LEU A 18 -1.53 2.42 -8.00
C LEU A 18 -1.25 3.87 -7.60
N ASP A 19 -2.31 4.61 -7.27
CA ASP A 19 -2.17 5.92 -6.64
C ASP A 19 -1.93 5.75 -5.13
N LEU A 20 -0.90 6.43 -4.60
CA LEU A 20 -0.60 6.40 -3.16
C LEU A 20 -1.57 7.25 -2.32
N ASN A 21 -2.38 8.10 -2.95
CA ASN A 21 -3.34 8.99 -2.28
C ASN A 21 -4.80 8.53 -2.48
N LEU A 22 -5.04 7.23 -2.63
CA LEU A 22 -6.40 6.72 -2.74
C LEU A 22 -7.14 6.79 -1.39
N PRO A 23 -8.42 7.19 -1.38
CA PRO A 23 -9.26 7.07 -0.19
C PRO A 23 -9.33 5.60 0.28
N GLY A 24 -9.22 5.38 1.59
CA GLY A 24 -9.27 4.03 2.16
C GLY A 24 -7.97 3.22 2.07
N ALA A 25 -6.91 3.79 1.47
CA ALA A 25 -5.59 3.18 1.46
C ALA A 25 -4.55 4.30 1.42
N SER A 26 -3.89 4.56 2.54
CA SER A 26 -2.92 5.65 2.62
C SER A 26 -1.49 5.17 2.44
N GLY A 27 -0.72 5.93 1.69
CA GLY A 27 0.70 5.70 1.50
C GLY A 27 1.02 4.36 0.86
N PHE A 28 2.04 3.68 1.38
CA PHE A 28 2.52 2.42 0.84
C PHE A 28 1.76 1.18 1.33
N SER A 29 0.79 1.32 2.23
CA SER A 29 0.05 0.17 2.78
C SER A 29 -0.69 -0.63 1.70
N ALA A 30 -1.29 0.05 0.72
CA ALA A 30 -1.95 -0.60 -0.41
C ALA A 30 -0.94 -1.32 -1.32
N LEU A 31 0.21 -0.69 -1.61
CA LEU A 31 1.28 -1.28 -2.40
C LEU A 31 1.77 -2.59 -1.77
N VAL A 32 2.11 -2.53 -0.47
CA VAL A 32 2.58 -3.68 0.31
C VAL A 32 1.55 -4.81 0.28
N TYR A 33 0.28 -4.47 0.49
CA TYR A 33 -0.78 -5.46 0.51
C TYR A 33 -1.02 -6.11 -0.86
N VAL A 34 -1.18 -5.30 -1.93
CA VAL A 34 -1.42 -5.83 -3.29
C VAL A 34 -0.25 -6.69 -3.73
N ARG A 35 0.99 -6.26 -3.47
CA ARG A 35 2.19 -7.03 -3.80
C ARG A 35 2.25 -8.39 -3.12
N ALA A 36 1.76 -8.45 -1.87
CA ALA A 36 1.71 -9.69 -1.10
C ALA A 36 0.67 -10.68 -1.60
N GLN A 37 -0.52 -10.19 -1.92
CA GLN A 37 -1.64 -11.04 -2.34
C GLN A 37 -1.50 -11.47 -3.80
N TYR A 38 -0.91 -10.62 -4.64
CA TYR A 38 -0.80 -10.82 -6.09
C TYR A 38 0.65 -10.62 -6.57
N PRO A 39 1.60 -11.49 -6.14
CA PRO A 39 3.03 -11.32 -6.40
C PRO A 39 3.40 -11.38 -7.89
N ALA A 40 2.55 -11.99 -8.71
CA ALA A 40 2.77 -12.09 -10.16
C ALA A 40 2.40 -10.81 -10.92
N ILE A 41 1.56 -9.93 -10.34
CA ILE A 41 1.08 -8.72 -11.00
C ILE A 41 2.07 -7.58 -10.74
N PRO A 42 2.70 -7.00 -11.77
CA PRO A 42 3.58 -5.85 -11.61
C PRO A 42 2.78 -4.60 -11.25
N ILE A 43 3.35 -3.76 -10.37
CA ILE A 43 2.71 -2.55 -9.89
C ILE A 43 3.57 -1.34 -10.25
N ILE A 44 2.97 -0.36 -10.90
CA ILE A 44 3.54 0.97 -11.07
C ILE A 44 2.82 1.93 -10.14
N VAL A 45 3.57 2.63 -9.31
CA VAL A 45 3.05 3.71 -8.48
C VAL A 45 2.86 4.96 -9.33
N VAL A 46 1.71 5.62 -9.18
CA VAL A 46 1.39 6.92 -9.80
C VAL A 46 1.12 7.92 -8.68
N SER A 47 1.93 8.95 -8.54
CA SER A 47 1.82 9.86 -7.39
C SER A 47 2.13 11.32 -7.74
N ALA A 48 1.58 12.25 -6.96
CA ALA A 48 1.95 13.66 -7.04
C ALA A 48 3.29 13.98 -6.35
N HIS A 49 3.81 13.05 -5.56
CA HIS A 49 5.09 13.19 -4.86
C HIS A 49 6.25 12.85 -5.82
N GLU A 50 7.27 13.70 -5.82
CA GLU A 50 8.46 13.54 -6.69
C GLU A 50 9.75 13.42 -5.88
N GLU A 51 9.65 13.38 -4.56
CA GLU A 51 10.77 13.26 -3.66
C GLU A 51 11.48 11.90 -3.84
N THR A 52 12.79 11.94 -3.97
CA THR A 52 13.62 10.74 -4.16
C THR A 52 13.37 9.69 -3.07
N SER A 53 13.20 10.12 -1.81
CA SER A 53 12.94 9.22 -0.70
C SER A 53 11.64 8.43 -0.86
N ILE A 54 10.59 9.06 -1.37
CA ILE A 54 9.29 8.42 -1.61
C ILE A 54 9.39 7.42 -2.75
N ILE A 55 10.10 7.78 -3.83
CA ILE A 55 10.34 6.89 -4.97
C ILE A 55 11.13 5.66 -4.51
N GLN A 56 12.19 5.85 -3.71
CA GLN A 56 13.00 4.77 -3.14
C GLN A 56 12.16 3.81 -2.27
N ARG A 57 11.31 4.35 -1.41
CA ARG A 57 10.41 3.55 -0.56
C ARG A 57 9.42 2.77 -1.40
N ALA A 58 8.86 3.35 -2.46
CA ALA A 58 7.96 2.64 -3.37
C ALA A 58 8.65 1.41 -3.98
N ILE A 59 9.88 1.56 -4.48
CA ILE A 59 10.65 0.46 -5.06
C ILE A 59 11.03 -0.58 -3.98
N ALA A 60 11.44 -0.15 -2.79
CA ALA A 60 11.75 -1.03 -1.67
C ALA A 60 10.53 -1.87 -1.24
N HIS A 61 9.33 -1.32 -1.35
CA HIS A 61 8.06 -2.04 -1.11
C HIS A 61 7.57 -2.86 -2.31
N GLY A 62 8.37 -2.98 -3.37
CA GLY A 62 8.13 -3.90 -4.49
C GLY A 62 7.39 -3.30 -5.68
N ALA A 63 7.32 -1.98 -5.81
CA ALA A 63 6.88 -1.36 -7.05
C ALA A 63 7.89 -1.65 -8.17
N MET A 64 7.38 -1.96 -9.37
CA MET A 64 8.19 -2.14 -10.59
C MET A 64 8.37 -0.83 -11.36
N GLY A 65 7.67 0.23 -10.96
CA GLY A 65 7.85 1.55 -11.55
C GLY A 65 7.24 2.66 -10.69
N TYR A 66 7.66 3.89 -10.97
CA TYR A 66 7.14 5.09 -10.33
C TYR A 66 6.95 6.20 -11.36
N ILE A 67 5.71 6.65 -11.52
CA ILE A 67 5.33 7.70 -12.46
C ILE A 67 4.84 8.91 -11.67
N PRO A 68 5.54 10.07 -11.71
CA PRO A 68 4.99 11.32 -11.22
C PRO A 68 3.71 11.70 -11.98
N LYS A 69 2.70 12.21 -11.30
CA LYS A 69 1.47 12.71 -11.97
C LYS A 69 1.73 13.89 -12.91
N SER A 70 2.84 14.59 -12.73
CA SER A 70 3.35 15.64 -13.63
C SER A 70 4.05 15.09 -14.90
N ALA A 71 4.30 13.77 -14.97
CA ALA A 71 5.03 13.17 -16.07
C ALA A 71 4.32 13.37 -17.42
N HIS A 72 5.11 13.56 -18.46
CA HIS A 72 4.56 13.65 -19.81
C HIS A 72 3.88 12.32 -20.21
N PRO A 73 2.75 12.33 -20.95
CA PRO A 73 2.03 11.12 -21.35
C PRO A 73 2.89 10.05 -22.05
N SER A 74 3.94 10.44 -22.78
CA SER A 74 4.87 9.50 -23.39
C SER A 74 5.60 8.62 -22.36
N HIS A 75 5.94 9.16 -21.19
CA HIS A 75 6.60 8.41 -20.11
C HIS A 75 5.68 7.36 -19.51
N ILE A 76 4.38 7.61 -19.48
CA ILE A 76 3.40 6.63 -18.98
C ILE A 76 3.41 5.39 -19.88
N GLY A 77 3.33 5.57 -21.19
CA GLY A 77 3.38 4.47 -22.14
C GLY A 77 4.71 3.72 -22.15
N GLU A 78 5.82 4.44 -21.95
CA GLU A 78 7.15 3.86 -21.84
C GLU A 78 7.28 3.02 -20.56
N ALA A 79 6.87 3.55 -19.40
CA ALA A 79 6.89 2.87 -18.13
C ALA A 79 6.08 1.57 -18.17
N ILE A 80 4.84 1.62 -18.69
CA ILE A 80 3.99 0.43 -18.81
C ILE A 80 4.67 -0.63 -19.65
N ARG A 81 5.26 -0.26 -20.80
CA ARG A 81 5.90 -1.22 -21.70
C ARG A 81 7.12 -1.88 -21.05
N GLN A 82 8.02 -1.10 -20.45
CA GLN A 82 9.21 -1.62 -19.78
C GLN A 82 8.83 -2.54 -18.62
N VAL A 83 7.85 -2.16 -17.82
CA VAL A 83 7.43 -2.98 -16.68
C VAL A 83 6.76 -4.29 -17.12
N LEU A 84 6.00 -4.29 -18.20
CA LEU A 84 5.46 -5.53 -18.80
C LEU A 84 6.54 -6.42 -19.40
N GLU A 85 7.69 -5.86 -19.82
CA GLU A 85 8.87 -6.61 -20.27
C GLU A 85 9.70 -7.16 -19.09
N GLY A 86 9.36 -6.77 -17.85
CA GLY A 86 10.02 -7.24 -16.62
C GLY A 86 11.06 -6.29 -16.06
N ASP A 87 11.26 -5.13 -16.66
CA ASP A 87 12.22 -4.12 -16.23
C ASP A 87 11.61 -3.13 -15.23
N ILE A 88 12.46 -2.50 -14.42
CA ILE A 88 12.06 -1.42 -13.51
C ILE A 88 12.11 -0.09 -14.25
N TRP A 89 11.02 0.67 -14.22
CA TRP A 89 11.01 2.04 -14.77
C TRP A 89 11.05 3.09 -13.66
N LEU A 90 11.96 4.05 -13.80
CA LEU A 90 12.14 5.18 -12.88
C LEU A 90 12.15 6.50 -13.65
N PRO A 91 11.72 7.62 -13.04
CA PRO A 91 11.85 8.94 -13.66
C PRO A 91 13.30 9.24 -14.03
N PRO A 92 13.57 9.78 -15.24
CA PRO A 92 14.93 9.98 -15.76
C PRO A 92 15.78 10.96 -14.94
N ASN A 93 15.16 11.79 -14.12
CA ASN A 93 15.83 12.80 -13.27
C ASN A 93 16.22 12.28 -11.88
N LEU A 94 16.08 10.97 -11.62
CA LEU A 94 16.38 10.40 -10.32
C LEU A 94 17.90 10.29 -10.11
N PRO A 95 18.46 10.74 -8.95
CA PRO A 95 19.88 10.55 -8.64
C PRO A 95 20.29 9.08 -8.62
N SER A 96 21.44 8.75 -9.23
CA SER A 96 21.94 7.38 -9.30
C SER A 96 22.35 6.77 -7.94
N ASN A 97 22.48 7.58 -6.89
CA ASN A 97 22.84 7.14 -5.54
C ASN A 97 21.60 6.91 -4.68
N LEU A 98 20.98 5.74 -4.85
CA LEU A 98 19.86 5.28 -4.04
C LEU A 98 20.40 4.76 -2.70
N ASN A 99 20.64 5.63 -1.72
CA ASN A 99 20.94 5.21 -0.36
C ASN A 99 19.64 4.71 0.29
N LEU A 100 19.64 3.45 0.73
CA LEU A 100 18.50 2.89 1.48
C LEU A 100 18.35 3.68 2.79
N ASP A 101 17.15 4.22 3.02
CA ASP A 101 16.81 4.88 4.28
C ASP A 101 16.94 3.85 5.43
N PRO A 102 17.59 4.18 6.55
CA PRO A 102 17.63 3.31 7.73
C PRO A 102 16.26 2.86 8.24
N ARG A 103 15.19 3.61 7.96
CA ARG A 103 13.79 3.27 8.28
C ARG A 103 13.27 2.09 7.45
N ALA A 104 13.91 1.79 6.32
CA ALA A 104 13.48 0.71 5.43
C ALA A 104 13.43 -0.66 6.14
N ALA A 105 14.25 -0.90 7.14
CA ALA A 105 14.25 -2.17 7.88
C ALA A 105 13.00 -2.33 8.78
N GLU A 106 12.58 -1.26 9.46
CA GLU A 106 11.35 -1.28 10.30
C GLU A 106 10.10 -1.36 9.43
N GLU A 107 10.09 -0.62 8.32
CA GLU A 107 9.01 -0.66 7.32
C GLU A 107 8.90 -2.05 6.67
N THR A 108 10.03 -2.71 6.40
CA THR A 108 10.04 -4.08 5.85
C THR A 108 9.39 -5.07 6.81
N ALA A 109 9.73 -5.02 8.10
CA ALA A 109 9.12 -5.89 9.10
C ALA A 109 7.61 -5.65 9.26
N LEU A 110 7.15 -4.40 9.16
CA LEU A 110 5.73 -4.07 9.17
C LEU A 110 5.05 -4.55 7.89
N ALA A 111 5.69 -4.39 6.73
CA ALA A 111 5.21 -4.87 5.46
C ALA A 111 4.96 -6.38 5.48
N GLU A 112 5.88 -7.18 5.99
CA GLU A 112 5.71 -8.62 6.15
C GLU A 112 4.50 -8.99 7.03
N ARG A 113 4.26 -8.24 8.11
CA ARG A 113 3.10 -8.46 8.96
C ARG A 113 1.78 -8.13 8.26
N ILE A 114 1.74 -7.05 7.49
CA ILE A 114 0.57 -6.67 6.68
C ILE A 114 0.30 -7.73 5.62
N GLN A 115 1.32 -8.29 5.00
CA GLN A 115 1.21 -9.40 4.04
C GLN A 115 0.48 -10.62 4.60
N SER A 116 0.55 -10.84 5.91
CA SER A 116 -0.12 -11.96 6.57
C SER A 116 -1.63 -11.75 6.77
N LEU A 117 -2.16 -10.54 6.52
CA LEU A 117 -3.58 -10.25 6.67
C LEU A 117 -4.40 -10.85 5.53
N THR A 118 -5.61 -11.28 5.84
CA THR A 118 -6.59 -11.61 4.79
C THR A 118 -7.15 -10.33 4.17
N PRO A 119 -7.77 -10.38 2.96
CA PRO A 119 -8.42 -9.23 2.35
C PRO A 119 -9.38 -8.50 3.30
N GLN A 120 -10.24 -9.26 3.97
CA GLN A 120 -11.18 -8.70 4.94
C GLN A 120 -10.49 -8.05 6.14
N GLN A 121 -9.41 -8.66 6.66
CA GLN A 121 -8.62 -8.08 7.74
C GLN A 121 -7.94 -6.79 7.32
N PHE A 122 -7.41 -6.73 6.10
CA PHE A 122 -6.80 -5.52 5.58
C PHE A 122 -7.83 -4.39 5.43
N ARG A 123 -9.01 -4.66 4.86
CA ARG A 123 -10.11 -3.68 4.77
C ARG A 123 -10.48 -3.13 6.17
N VAL A 124 -10.67 -4.02 7.14
CA VAL A 124 -10.97 -3.62 8.53
C VAL A 124 -9.83 -2.77 9.12
N LEU A 125 -8.56 -3.12 8.86
CA LEU A 125 -7.41 -2.35 9.34
C LEU A 125 -7.39 -0.93 8.77
N MET A 126 -7.69 -0.76 7.47
CA MET A 126 -7.76 0.57 6.86
C MET A 126 -8.88 1.42 7.48
N MET A 127 -10.07 0.87 7.68
CA MET A 127 -11.18 1.57 8.34
C MET A 127 -10.85 1.92 9.81
N VAL A 128 -10.08 1.05 10.50
CA VAL A 128 -9.53 1.35 11.83
C VAL A 128 -8.55 2.53 11.76
N ALA A 129 -7.69 2.57 10.76
CA ALA A 129 -6.72 3.66 10.58
C ALA A 129 -7.40 5.00 10.24
N GLU A 130 -8.51 4.98 9.51
CA GLU A 130 -9.37 6.14 9.26
C GLU A 130 -10.14 6.64 10.49
N GLY A 131 -10.10 5.90 11.59
CA GLY A 131 -10.74 6.29 12.86
C GLY A 131 -12.15 5.75 13.08
N LEU A 132 -12.70 4.92 12.18
CA LEU A 132 -14.05 4.36 12.31
C LEU A 132 -14.15 3.45 13.54
N LEU A 133 -15.23 3.58 14.30
CA LEU A 133 -15.53 2.68 15.41
C LEU A 133 -16.00 1.31 14.91
N ASN A 134 -15.83 0.25 15.72
CA ASN A 134 -16.24 -1.10 15.34
C ASN A 134 -17.71 -1.18 14.88
N LYS A 135 -18.60 -0.40 15.49
CA LYS A 135 -20.01 -0.32 15.08
C LYS A 135 -20.19 0.28 13.70
N GLN A 136 -19.40 1.28 13.33
CA GLN A 136 -19.42 1.90 12.00
C GLN A 136 -18.86 0.94 10.95
N ILE A 137 -17.74 0.28 11.26
CA ILE A 137 -17.15 -0.74 10.38
C ILE A 137 -18.12 -1.90 10.14
N ALA A 138 -18.80 -2.34 11.21
CA ALA A 138 -19.82 -3.39 11.12
C ALA A 138 -20.97 -3.01 10.17
N TYR A 139 -21.42 -1.77 10.26
CA TYR A 139 -22.45 -1.23 9.36
C TYR A 139 -21.98 -1.16 7.91
N GLU A 140 -20.78 -0.62 7.65
CA GLU A 140 -20.21 -0.48 6.31
C GLU A 140 -19.96 -1.83 5.62
N LEU A 141 -19.62 -2.87 6.39
CA LEU A 141 -19.32 -4.20 5.86
C LEU A 141 -20.50 -5.17 5.96
N ASP A 142 -21.66 -4.71 6.42
CA ASP A 142 -22.89 -5.52 6.62
C ASP A 142 -22.63 -6.81 7.45
N VAL A 143 -21.92 -6.66 8.57
CA VAL A 143 -21.60 -7.75 9.48
C VAL A 143 -21.91 -7.37 10.94
N SER A 144 -21.86 -8.33 11.86
CA SER A 144 -22.04 -8.04 13.28
C SER A 144 -20.84 -7.30 13.89
N GLU A 145 -21.07 -6.47 14.93
CA GLU A 145 -19.98 -5.84 15.68
C GLU A 145 -19.07 -6.89 16.36
N ALA A 146 -19.61 -8.05 16.71
CA ALA A 146 -18.84 -9.15 17.26
C ALA A 146 -17.84 -9.70 16.22
N THR A 147 -18.24 -9.79 14.96
CA THR A 147 -17.37 -10.17 13.83
C THR A 147 -16.20 -9.18 13.68
N ILE A 148 -16.50 -7.88 13.72
CA ILE A 148 -15.44 -6.85 13.64
C ILE A 148 -14.48 -6.93 14.85
N LYS A 149 -14.97 -7.14 16.07
CA LYS A 149 -14.11 -7.35 17.25
C LYS A 149 -13.17 -8.54 17.07
N ALA A 150 -13.64 -9.64 16.49
CA ALA A 150 -12.82 -10.80 16.19
C ALA A 150 -11.74 -10.47 15.16
N HIS A 151 -12.09 -9.76 14.07
CA HIS A 151 -11.13 -9.29 13.08
C HIS A 151 -10.08 -8.37 13.70
N VAL A 152 -10.47 -7.37 14.47
CA VAL A 152 -9.56 -6.42 15.14
C VAL A 152 -8.58 -7.14 16.05
N THR A 153 -9.05 -8.12 16.84
CA THR A 153 -8.20 -8.93 17.71
C THR A 153 -7.18 -9.74 16.89
N ALA A 154 -7.61 -10.36 15.80
CA ALA A 154 -6.72 -11.11 14.91
C ALA A 154 -5.69 -10.20 14.23
N ILE A 155 -6.09 -9.02 13.78
CA ILE A 155 -5.23 -7.99 13.18
C ILE A 155 -4.15 -7.56 14.18
N PHE A 156 -4.53 -7.19 15.41
CA PHE A 156 -3.57 -6.75 16.42
C PHE A 156 -2.53 -7.82 16.73
N ARG A 157 -2.95 -9.08 16.84
CA ARG A 157 -2.04 -10.22 17.02
C ARG A 157 -1.06 -10.37 15.86
N LYS A 158 -1.54 -10.28 14.60
CA LYS A 158 -0.71 -10.41 13.39
C LYS A 158 0.27 -9.24 13.24
N LEU A 159 -0.18 -8.02 13.52
CA LEU A 159 0.68 -6.83 13.48
C LEU A 159 1.64 -6.74 14.68
N GLY A 160 1.44 -7.54 15.74
CA GLY A 160 2.25 -7.48 16.95
C GLY A 160 1.98 -6.22 17.77
N VAL A 161 0.77 -5.65 17.69
CA VAL A 161 0.34 -4.45 18.42
C VAL A 161 -0.65 -4.82 19.51
N GLN A 162 -0.70 -4.02 20.59
CA GLN A 162 -1.52 -4.31 21.76
C GLN A 162 -2.86 -3.57 21.77
N ASN A 163 -2.98 -2.49 21.02
CA ASN A 163 -4.16 -1.64 21.03
C ASN A 163 -4.35 -0.91 19.70
N ARG A 164 -5.52 -0.27 19.56
CA ARG A 164 -5.92 0.48 18.38
C ARG A 164 -4.96 1.61 18.05
N THR A 165 -4.50 2.36 19.05
CA THR A 165 -3.57 3.47 18.84
C THR A 165 -2.27 3.01 18.22
N GLN A 166 -1.72 1.88 18.70
CA GLN A 166 -0.51 1.30 18.12
C GLN A 166 -0.73 0.81 16.67
N ALA A 167 -1.91 0.24 16.37
CA ALA A 167 -2.25 -0.16 15.01
C ALA A 167 -2.32 1.05 14.07
N VAL A 168 -2.95 2.14 14.49
CA VAL A 168 -3.01 3.39 13.73
C VAL A 168 -1.62 3.96 13.50
N LEU A 169 -0.76 4.01 14.54
CA LEU A 169 0.62 4.50 14.42
C LEU A 169 1.46 3.62 13.48
N ALA A 170 1.29 2.30 13.54
CA ALA A 170 1.98 1.39 12.63
C ALA A 170 1.63 1.66 11.15
N ILE A 171 0.34 1.83 10.85
CA ILE A 171 -0.10 2.18 9.48
C ILE A 171 0.38 3.57 9.09
N SER A 172 0.35 4.54 10.01
CA SER A 172 0.85 5.90 9.75
C SER A 172 2.35 5.93 9.39
N ALA A 173 3.14 4.94 9.83
CA ALA A 173 4.54 4.82 9.43
C ALA A 173 4.71 4.53 7.92
N LEU A 174 3.71 3.93 7.29
CA LEU A 174 3.67 3.69 5.84
C LEU A 174 3.09 4.89 5.06
N ASN A 175 2.63 5.94 5.72
CA ASN A 175 2.15 7.13 5.05
C ASN A 175 3.31 7.91 4.42
N ILE A 176 2.95 8.66 3.37
CA ILE A 176 3.91 9.45 2.59
C ILE A 176 4.33 10.71 3.35
N GLU A 177 3.46 11.23 4.22
CA GLU A 177 3.73 12.47 4.93
C GLU A 177 4.94 12.30 5.87
N ASP A 178 6.06 12.87 5.45
CA ASP A 178 7.13 13.20 6.38
C ASP A 178 6.54 14.12 7.46
N ARG A 179 6.48 13.65 8.70
CA ARG A 179 6.31 14.55 9.84
C ARG A 179 7.42 15.59 9.74
N LYS A 180 7.09 16.78 9.23
CA LYS A 180 7.91 17.96 9.49
C LYS A 180 7.98 18.08 11.01
N ILE A 181 9.13 17.73 11.57
CA ILE A 181 9.53 18.08 12.92
C ILE A 181 9.83 19.57 12.93
#